data_43f2825fe99f029c6d92909b534ae78c
#
_entry.id   43f2825fe99f029c6d92909b534ae78c
#
_cell.length_a   1.000
_cell.length_b   1.000
_cell.length_c   1.000
_cell.angle_alpha   90.00
_cell.angle_beta   90.00
_cell.angle_gamma   90.00
#
_symmetry.space_group_name_H-M   'P 1'
#
loop_
_entity.id
_entity.type
_entity.pdbx_description
1 polymer ?
#
loop_
_entity_poly.entity_id
_entity_poly.type
_entity_poly.pdbx_seq_one_letter_code
_entity_poly.pdbx_strand_id
1 'polypeptide(L)'
;YPRLYADKKLLLQSEYRQKNSNSNFIMDGSFVDKNNSSIKSHFFLNASRNIDFDYFDETELNLRLEQVSDDNYLKAYKLKSPIIQDLSTLKSSVGINANKEDLQLNLDFEVYENLSKKESDRYEYIFPSYNLVKQFEENDSLNGNLALNSAGFIKNFDTNIYEKVVINDIIFNSNSTITSKGLKNNYNFIFKNTNTDGDNSSNYKNGFASKLLSIFEYNTSYPLKKETINYNNIFKPTVSLR
;
A
#
# COMPACT_ATOMS: atom_id res chain seq x y z
N TYR A 1 -25.53 16.09 13.75
CA TYR A 1 -26.40 16.82 12.81
C TYR A 1 -27.73 16.09 12.65
N PRO A 2 -28.86 16.64 13.17
CA PRO A 2 -30.18 16.08 12.92
C PRO A 2 -30.61 16.36 11.47
N ARG A 3 -31.13 15.35 10.79
CA ARG A 3 -31.72 15.47 9.43
C ARG A 3 -33.10 14.86 9.42
N LEU A 4 -34.10 15.64 8.99
CA LEU A 4 -35.46 15.17 8.83
C LEU A 4 -35.72 14.78 7.38
N TYR A 5 -36.15 13.56 7.17
CA TYR A 5 -36.55 13.03 5.86
C TYR A 5 -38.07 12.85 5.83
N ALA A 6 -38.76 13.46 4.87
CA ALA A 6 -40.22 13.45 4.79
C ALA A 6 -40.82 12.04 4.85
N ASP A 7 -40.16 11.05 4.21
CA ASP A 7 -40.63 9.66 4.13
C ASP A 7 -39.83 8.69 5.02
N LYS A 8 -38.77 9.14 5.72
CA LYS A 8 -37.75 8.25 6.32
C LYS A 8 -37.39 8.54 7.76
N LYS A 9 -38.15 9.42 8.43
CA LYS A 9 -37.97 9.78 9.85
C LYS A 9 -36.69 10.57 10.18
N LEU A 10 -36.47 10.78 11.47
CA LEU A 10 -35.34 11.52 11.99
C LEU A 10 -34.07 10.67 11.94
N LEU A 11 -33.07 11.16 11.20
CA LEU A 11 -31.70 10.63 11.24
C LEU A 11 -30.88 11.52 12.17
N LEU A 12 -30.19 10.91 13.12
CA LEU A 12 -29.18 11.56 13.94
C LEU A 12 -27.79 11.10 13.49
N GLN A 13 -26.94 12.05 13.11
CA GLN A 13 -25.54 11.79 12.77
C GLN A 13 -24.64 12.59 13.70
N SER A 14 -23.60 11.94 14.21
CA SER A 14 -22.59 12.53 15.09
C SER A 14 -21.20 12.25 14.55
N GLU A 15 -20.33 13.23 14.63
CA GLU A 15 -18.94 13.13 14.26
C GLU A 15 -18.09 13.62 15.44
N TYR A 16 -17.03 12.88 15.75
CA TYR A 16 -16.05 13.24 16.75
C TYR A 16 -14.65 13.18 16.15
N ARG A 17 -13.86 14.22 16.39
CA ARG A 17 -12.46 14.30 15.97
C ARG A 17 -11.60 14.71 17.15
N GLN A 18 -10.47 14.01 17.29
CA GLN A 18 -9.44 14.36 18.27
C GLN A 18 -8.07 14.21 17.62
N LYS A 19 -7.23 15.21 17.84
CA LYS A 19 -5.82 15.18 17.42
C LYS A 19 -4.95 15.53 18.61
N ASN A 20 -4.01 14.65 18.92
CA ASN A 20 -2.97 14.83 19.91
C ASN A 20 -1.59 14.89 19.22
N SER A 21 -0.53 15.07 20.00
CA SER A 21 0.85 15.09 19.46
C SER A 21 1.24 13.79 18.75
N ASN A 22 0.77 12.64 19.26
CA ASN A 22 1.14 11.30 18.78
C ASN A 22 -0.05 10.46 18.29
N SER A 23 -1.23 11.03 18.18
CA SER A 23 -2.42 10.27 17.74
C SER A 23 -3.44 11.15 17.06
N ASN A 24 -4.15 10.56 16.09
CA ASN A 24 -5.28 11.14 15.40
C ASN A 24 -6.46 10.18 15.47
N PHE A 25 -7.64 10.70 15.73
CA PHE A 25 -8.86 9.91 15.89
C PHE A 25 -10.03 10.63 15.24
N ILE A 26 -10.74 9.95 14.36
CA ILE A 26 -11.98 10.41 13.72
C ILE A 26 -13.01 9.30 13.85
N MET A 27 -14.16 9.62 14.41
CA MET A 27 -15.31 8.72 14.53
C MET A 27 -16.54 9.38 13.93
N ASP A 28 -17.29 8.66 13.13
CA ASP A 28 -18.56 9.10 12.55
C ASP A 28 -19.60 8.00 12.73
N GLY A 29 -20.77 8.35 13.22
CA GLY A 29 -21.85 7.41 13.44
C GLY A 29 -23.21 8.06 13.22
N SER A 30 -24.15 7.28 12.74
CA SER A 30 -25.54 7.71 12.66
C SER A 30 -26.50 6.58 12.94
N PHE A 31 -27.71 6.94 13.31
CA PHE A 31 -28.80 6.00 13.47
C PHE A 31 -30.15 6.61 13.07
N VAL A 32 -31.05 5.74 12.65
CA VAL A 32 -32.45 6.04 12.37
C VAL A 32 -33.32 5.02 13.09
N ASP A 33 -34.25 5.51 13.90
CA ASP A 33 -35.29 4.67 14.50
C ASP A 33 -36.49 4.55 13.54
N LYS A 34 -36.80 3.33 13.19
CA LYS A 34 -37.94 3.01 12.32
C LYS A 34 -38.99 2.29 13.14
N ASN A 35 -40.03 3.05 13.70
CA ASN A 35 -41.08 2.48 14.55
C ASN A 35 -41.45 1.08 14.12
N ASN A 36 -41.29 0.11 15.04
CA ASN A 36 -41.52 -1.33 14.86
C ASN A 36 -40.63 -2.09 13.88
N SER A 37 -39.49 -1.54 13.46
CA SER A 37 -38.47 -2.23 12.65
C SER A 37 -37.08 -2.03 13.29
N SER A 38 -36.12 -2.84 12.89
CA SER A 38 -34.72 -2.74 13.38
C SER A 38 -34.14 -1.35 13.17
N ILE A 39 -33.38 -0.84 14.15
CA ILE A 39 -32.58 0.38 14.05
C ILE A 39 -31.59 0.22 12.90
N LYS A 40 -31.56 1.21 12.01
CA LYS A 40 -30.55 1.28 10.96
C LYS A 40 -29.48 2.27 11.38
N SER A 41 -28.22 1.87 11.22
CA SER A 41 -27.07 2.63 11.72
C SER A 41 -25.83 2.42 10.87
N HIS A 42 -24.89 3.33 11.00
CA HIS A 42 -23.50 3.13 10.62
C HIS A 42 -22.58 3.54 11.77
N PHE A 43 -21.40 2.95 11.78
CA PHE A 43 -20.29 3.31 12.65
C PHE A 43 -18.98 3.23 11.86
N PHE A 44 -18.27 4.35 11.79
CA PHE A 44 -16.98 4.46 11.15
C PHE A 44 -15.96 5.03 12.12
N LEU A 45 -14.77 4.48 12.07
CA LEU A 45 -13.63 4.88 12.88
C LEU A 45 -12.37 4.89 12.01
N ASN A 46 -11.59 5.96 12.13
CA ASN A 46 -10.22 6.02 11.62
C ASN A 46 -9.32 6.57 12.74
N ALA A 47 -8.34 5.79 13.15
CA ALA A 47 -7.42 6.14 14.21
C ALA A 47 -5.99 5.82 13.79
N SER A 48 -5.06 6.71 14.11
CA SER A 48 -3.63 6.45 14.01
C SER A 48 -2.91 6.86 15.28
N ARG A 49 -1.85 6.14 15.61
CA ARG A 49 -1.02 6.41 16.80
C ARG A 49 0.43 6.08 16.54
N ASN A 50 1.29 7.05 16.80
CA ASN A 50 2.73 6.82 16.87
C ASN A 50 3.08 6.05 18.14
N ILE A 51 3.87 5.02 17.99
CA ILE A 51 4.35 4.14 19.06
C ILE A 51 5.89 4.19 19.05
N ASP A 52 6.50 4.31 20.20
CA ASP A 52 7.94 4.30 20.33
C ASP A 52 8.44 2.84 20.37
N PHE A 53 9.23 2.46 19.38
CA PHE A 53 10.00 1.22 19.36
C PHE A 53 11.47 1.56 19.22
N ASP A 54 12.31 1.07 20.12
CA ASP A 54 13.75 1.39 20.16
C ASP A 54 14.51 1.08 18.85
N TYR A 55 13.98 0.18 18.03
CA TYR A 55 14.62 -0.22 16.79
C TYR A 55 14.29 0.66 15.60
N PHE A 56 13.12 1.28 15.56
CA PHE A 56 12.64 2.12 14.47
C PHE A 56 12.65 3.60 14.88
N ASP A 57 12.94 4.47 13.92
CA ASP A 57 12.91 5.92 14.14
C ASP A 57 11.48 6.44 14.25
N GLU A 58 10.55 5.78 13.51
CA GLU A 58 9.14 6.10 13.54
C GLU A 58 8.30 4.84 13.34
N THR A 59 7.30 4.65 14.18
CA THR A 59 6.32 3.57 14.04
C THR A 59 4.92 4.10 14.24
N GLU A 60 4.05 3.88 13.27
CA GLU A 60 2.65 4.27 13.31
C GLU A 60 1.74 3.03 13.25
N LEU A 61 0.83 2.93 14.21
CA LEU A 61 -0.27 1.97 14.22
C LEU A 61 -1.51 2.64 13.63
N ASN A 62 -2.15 1.98 12.67
CA ASN A 62 -3.34 2.44 11.98
C ASN A 62 -4.51 1.48 12.22
N LEU A 63 -5.68 2.02 12.55
CA LEU A 63 -6.93 1.28 12.71
C LEU A 63 -8.03 1.96 11.92
N ARG A 64 -8.72 1.19 11.09
CA ARG A 64 -9.91 1.62 10.36
C ARG A 64 -11.02 0.61 10.55
N LEU A 65 -12.21 1.07 10.93
CA LEU A 65 -13.41 0.25 11.07
C LEU A 65 -14.55 0.92 10.33
N GLU A 66 -15.24 0.14 9.49
CA GLU A 66 -16.42 0.61 8.77
C GLU A 66 -17.50 -0.46 8.88
N GLN A 67 -18.63 -0.09 9.45
CA GLN A 67 -19.78 -0.98 9.65
C GLN A 67 -21.09 -0.27 9.33
N VAL A 68 -22.01 -1.00 8.69
CA VAL A 68 -23.39 -0.58 8.47
C VAL A 68 -24.33 -1.71 8.85
N SER A 69 -25.50 -1.37 9.35
CA SER A 69 -26.53 -2.34 9.72
C SER A 69 -27.40 -2.81 8.54
N ASP A 70 -27.31 -2.14 7.38
CA ASP A 70 -28.14 -2.41 6.20
C ASP A 70 -27.41 -1.98 4.93
N ASP A 71 -27.42 -2.81 3.89
CA ASP A 71 -26.66 -2.66 2.66
C ASP A 71 -26.96 -1.36 1.87
N ASN A 72 -28.20 -0.89 1.99
CA ASN A 72 -28.65 0.31 1.30
C ASN A 72 -28.64 1.56 2.18
N TYR A 73 -28.24 1.43 3.47
CA TYR A 73 -28.34 2.52 4.42
C TYR A 73 -27.64 3.79 3.95
N LEU A 74 -26.38 3.68 3.56
CA LEU A 74 -25.55 4.82 3.12
C LEU A 74 -26.14 5.53 1.91
N LYS A 75 -26.59 4.77 0.92
CA LYS A 75 -27.19 5.27 -0.32
C LYS A 75 -28.58 5.87 -0.07
N ALA A 76 -29.40 5.18 0.72
CA ALA A 76 -30.79 5.59 1.01
C ALA A 76 -30.87 6.93 1.75
N TYR A 77 -29.92 7.21 2.63
CA TYR A 77 -29.85 8.44 3.41
C TYR A 77 -28.83 9.44 2.86
N LYS A 78 -28.18 9.13 1.72
CA LYS A 78 -27.14 9.98 1.10
C LYS A 78 -26.13 10.47 2.14
N LEU A 79 -25.65 9.54 2.95
CA LEU A 79 -24.75 9.85 4.05
C LEU A 79 -23.40 10.33 3.50
N LYS A 80 -22.90 11.39 4.12
CA LYS A 80 -21.54 11.89 3.88
C LYS A 80 -20.73 11.67 5.13
N SER A 81 -19.58 11.06 4.98
CA SER A 81 -18.61 10.83 6.05
C SER A 81 -17.23 11.27 5.60
N PRO A 82 -16.39 11.80 6.49
CA PRO A 82 -15.01 12.13 6.16
C PRO A 82 -14.13 10.87 6.04
N ILE A 83 -14.63 9.71 6.43
CA ILE A 83 -13.88 8.45 6.52
C ILE A 83 -14.05 7.61 5.26
N ILE A 84 -15.29 7.41 4.80
CA ILE A 84 -15.57 6.52 3.68
C ILE A 84 -15.27 7.19 2.33
N GLN A 85 -14.79 6.37 1.40
CA GLN A 85 -14.54 6.76 0.01
C GLN A 85 -15.57 6.20 -0.96
N ASP A 86 -16.17 5.06 -0.63
CA ASP A 86 -17.18 4.37 -1.43
C ASP A 86 -18.41 4.01 -0.58
N LEU A 87 -19.60 4.20 -1.16
CA LEU A 87 -20.89 3.85 -0.54
C LEU A 87 -21.27 2.38 -0.77
N SER A 88 -20.48 1.65 -1.54
CA SER A 88 -20.77 0.26 -1.92
C SER A 88 -19.79 -0.74 -1.31
N THR A 89 -18.62 -0.28 -0.91
CA THR A 89 -17.56 -1.13 -0.34
C THR A 89 -17.04 -0.51 0.93
N LEU A 90 -17.10 -1.26 2.02
CA LEU A 90 -16.57 -0.88 3.32
C LEU A 90 -15.18 -1.49 3.49
N LYS A 91 -14.28 -0.77 4.16
CA LYS A 91 -12.93 -1.24 4.48
C LYS A 91 -12.71 -1.20 5.99
N SER A 92 -12.36 -2.35 6.56
CA SER A 92 -11.83 -2.42 7.92
C SER A 92 -10.39 -2.92 7.88
N SER A 93 -9.49 -2.30 8.62
CA SER A 93 -8.07 -2.66 8.59
C SER A 93 -7.35 -2.33 9.88
N VAL A 94 -6.30 -3.11 10.14
CA VAL A 94 -5.26 -2.82 11.13
C VAL A 94 -3.92 -2.88 10.42
N GLY A 95 -3.09 -1.86 10.60
CA GLY A 95 -1.79 -1.80 9.94
C GLY A 95 -0.71 -1.20 10.84
N ILE A 96 0.53 -1.53 10.52
CA ILE A 96 1.73 -0.96 11.13
C ILE A 96 2.63 -0.46 10.01
N ASN A 97 3.06 0.81 10.12
CA ASN A 97 4.09 1.41 9.30
C ASN A 97 5.30 1.68 10.20
N ALA A 98 6.44 1.09 9.90
CA ALA A 98 7.65 1.26 10.68
C ALA A 98 8.80 1.67 9.77
N ASN A 99 9.46 2.77 10.11
CA ASN A 99 10.51 3.39 9.32
C ASN A 99 11.78 3.54 10.16
N LYS A 100 12.90 3.24 9.52
CA LYS A 100 14.25 3.55 9.97
C LYS A 100 15.01 4.07 8.75
N GLU A 101 16.11 4.79 8.92
CA GLU A 101 16.89 5.40 7.85
C GLU A 101 17.07 4.48 6.62
N ASP A 102 17.35 3.21 6.87
CA ASP A 102 17.66 2.20 5.85
C ASP A 102 16.61 1.09 5.66
N LEU A 103 15.52 1.13 6.44
CA LEU A 103 14.50 0.09 6.49
C LEU A 103 13.09 0.68 6.57
N GLN A 104 12.22 0.27 5.65
CA GLN A 104 10.80 0.57 5.67
C GLN A 104 10.00 -0.73 5.71
N LEU A 105 9.06 -0.82 6.62
CA LEU A 105 8.15 -1.96 6.76
C LEU A 105 6.72 -1.47 6.89
N ASN A 106 5.86 -1.97 6.01
CA ASN A 106 4.42 -1.83 6.10
C ASN A 106 3.81 -3.22 6.23
N LEU A 107 2.91 -3.40 7.18
CA LEU A 107 2.17 -4.65 7.41
C LEU A 107 0.72 -4.32 7.66
N ASP A 108 -0.19 -4.87 6.85
CA ASP A 108 -1.60 -4.61 6.91
C ASP A 108 -2.43 -5.89 6.95
N PHE A 109 -3.54 -5.84 7.69
CA PHE A 109 -4.61 -6.83 7.72
C PHE A 109 -5.90 -6.11 7.33
N GLU A 110 -6.52 -6.52 6.24
CA GLU A 110 -7.63 -5.79 5.64
C GLU A 110 -8.82 -6.70 5.36
N VAL A 111 -10.01 -6.18 5.63
CA VAL A 111 -11.30 -6.78 5.24
C VAL A 111 -12.06 -5.78 4.40
N TYR A 112 -12.46 -6.19 3.23
CA TYR A 112 -13.38 -5.44 2.38
C TYR A 112 -14.73 -6.12 2.37
N GLU A 113 -15.80 -5.33 2.54
CA GLU A 113 -17.18 -5.78 2.52
C GLU A 113 -17.93 -5.09 1.39
N ASN A 114 -18.34 -5.84 0.36
CA ASN A 114 -19.10 -5.32 -0.77
C ASN A 114 -20.61 -5.43 -0.48
N LEU A 115 -21.24 -4.29 -0.22
CA LEU A 115 -22.66 -4.20 0.13
C LEU A 115 -23.63 -4.60 -0.99
N SER A 116 -23.12 -4.79 -2.22
CA SER A 116 -23.92 -5.22 -3.37
C SER A 116 -23.91 -6.71 -3.59
N LYS A 117 -22.97 -7.43 -2.95
CA LYS A 117 -22.85 -8.88 -2.98
C LYS A 117 -23.55 -9.54 -1.79
N LYS A 118 -23.82 -10.83 -1.88
CA LYS A 118 -24.48 -11.60 -0.83
C LYS A 118 -23.59 -12.74 -0.33
N GLU A 119 -23.91 -13.23 0.87
CA GLU A 119 -23.27 -14.38 1.50
C GLU A 119 -21.73 -14.19 1.61
N SER A 120 -20.97 -15.26 1.40
CA SER A 120 -19.53 -15.26 1.53
C SER A 120 -18.80 -14.47 0.44
N ASP A 121 -19.39 -14.29 -0.74
CA ASP A 121 -18.81 -13.48 -1.83
C ASP A 121 -18.78 -11.99 -1.49
N ARG A 122 -19.48 -11.59 -0.45
CA ARG A 122 -19.50 -10.22 0.07
C ARG A 122 -18.16 -9.79 0.62
N TYR A 123 -17.36 -10.72 1.15
CA TYR A 123 -16.13 -10.42 1.87
C TYR A 123 -14.87 -10.77 1.08
N GLU A 124 -13.91 -9.86 1.16
CA GLU A 124 -12.55 -10.07 0.69
C GLU A 124 -11.61 -9.84 1.87
N TYR A 125 -10.76 -10.82 2.15
CA TYR A 125 -9.79 -10.80 3.25
C TYR A 125 -8.38 -10.75 2.67
N ILE A 126 -7.58 -9.80 3.11
CA ILE A 126 -6.15 -9.71 2.80
C ILE A 126 -5.39 -9.82 4.12
N PHE A 127 -4.91 -11.04 4.45
CA PHE A 127 -4.32 -11.39 5.74
C PHE A 127 -3.04 -12.21 5.59
N PRO A 128 -1.84 -11.61 5.73
CA PRO A 128 -1.52 -10.18 5.67
C PRO A 128 -1.25 -9.67 4.24
N SER A 129 -1.09 -8.36 4.09
CA SER A 129 -0.24 -7.78 3.07
C SER A 129 0.98 -7.11 3.72
N TYR A 130 2.14 -7.16 3.06
CA TYR A 130 3.34 -6.50 3.56
C TYR A 130 4.17 -5.91 2.42
N ASN A 131 4.92 -4.87 2.76
CA ASN A 131 5.97 -4.31 1.92
C ASN A 131 7.18 -3.98 2.80
N LEU A 132 8.35 -4.51 2.42
CA LEU A 132 9.62 -4.29 3.10
C LEU A 132 10.62 -3.77 2.09
N VAL A 133 11.26 -2.66 2.39
CA VAL A 133 12.36 -2.07 1.63
C VAL A 133 13.56 -1.92 2.56
N LYS A 134 14.67 -2.57 2.23
CA LYS A 134 15.94 -2.46 2.96
C LYS A 134 17.02 -1.92 2.02
N GLN A 135 17.61 -0.81 2.38
CA GLN A 135 18.84 -0.30 1.78
C GLN A 135 20.02 -0.82 2.60
N PHE A 136 21.01 -1.37 1.94
CA PHE A 136 22.24 -1.80 2.63
C PHE A 136 23.27 -0.67 2.55
N GLU A 137 24.03 -0.51 3.63
CA GLU A 137 25.14 0.43 3.65
C GLU A 137 26.10 0.18 2.49
N GLU A 138 26.63 1.26 1.94
CA GLU A 138 27.60 1.19 0.86
C GLU A 138 28.86 0.44 1.34
N ASN A 139 29.23 -0.59 0.61
CA ASN A 139 30.44 -1.36 0.90
C ASN A 139 31.51 -0.99 -0.12
N ASP A 140 32.66 -0.52 0.37
CA ASP A 140 33.79 -0.14 -0.48
C ASP A 140 34.20 -1.23 -1.48
N SER A 141 34.06 -2.50 -1.10
CA SER A 141 34.39 -3.64 -1.96
C SER A 141 33.43 -3.81 -3.14
N LEU A 142 32.16 -3.40 -2.99
CA LEU A 142 31.15 -3.53 -4.05
C LEU A 142 31.05 -2.28 -4.92
N ASN A 143 31.50 -1.13 -4.42
CA ASN A 143 31.45 0.16 -5.10
C ASN A 143 30.06 0.46 -5.70
N GLY A 144 29.04 0.38 -4.88
CA GLY A 144 27.64 0.58 -5.28
C GLY A 144 26.65 0.33 -4.17
N ASN A 145 25.37 0.53 -4.47
CA ASN A 145 24.26 0.41 -3.53
C ASN A 145 23.49 -0.88 -3.78
N LEU A 146 23.26 -1.63 -2.71
CA LEU A 146 22.43 -2.84 -2.70
C LEU A 146 21.11 -2.54 -2.00
N ALA A 147 20.00 -2.96 -2.58
CA ALA A 147 18.67 -2.89 -2.00
C ALA A 147 17.95 -4.23 -2.08
N LEU A 148 17.15 -4.53 -1.07
CA LEU A 148 16.18 -5.61 -1.05
C LEU A 148 14.78 -5.00 -0.96
N ASN A 149 13.92 -5.33 -1.91
CA ASN A 149 12.49 -5.04 -1.86
C ASN A 149 11.75 -6.37 -1.77
N SER A 150 10.92 -6.53 -0.75
CA SER A 150 10.08 -7.72 -0.58
C SER A 150 8.64 -7.28 -0.34
N ALA A 151 7.72 -7.79 -1.13
CA ALA A 151 6.29 -7.51 -0.99
C ALA A 151 5.48 -8.78 -1.16
N GLY A 152 4.36 -8.87 -0.48
CA GLY A 152 3.49 -10.03 -0.61
C GLY A 152 2.14 -9.84 0.05
N PHE A 153 1.24 -10.76 -0.26
CA PHE A 153 -0.08 -10.82 0.35
C PHE A 153 -0.64 -12.24 0.34
N ILE A 154 -1.59 -12.47 1.24
CA ILE A 154 -2.49 -13.62 1.23
C ILE A 154 -3.91 -13.07 1.12
N LYS A 155 -4.63 -13.48 0.09
CA LYS A 155 -5.96 -12.98 -0.24
C LYS A 155 -6.96 -14.13 -0.39
N ASN A 156 -8.13 -13.97 0.25
CA ASN A 156 -9.29 -14.86 0.10
C ASN A 156 -10.50 -14.02 -0.30
N PHE A 157 -11.18 -14.39 -1.37
CA PHE A 157 -12.33 -13.64 -1.88
C PHE A 157 -13.26 -14.53 -2.69
N ASP A 158 -14.47 -14.04 -2.99
CA ASP A 158 -15.48 -14.72 -3.79
C ASP A 158 -15.61 -16.22 -3.41
N THR A 159 -15.76 -16.47 -2.08
CA THR A 159 -15.96 -17.74 -1.38
C THR A 159 -14.82 -18.74 -1.51
N ASN A 160 -14.33 -19.01 -2.70
CA ASN A 160 -13.41 -20.12 -2.97
C ASN A 160 -12.11 -19.69 -3.66
N ILE A 161 -11.86 -18.40 -3.83
CA ILE A 161 -10.64 -17.94 -4.51
C ILE A 161 -9.60 -17.62 -3.47
N TYR A 162 -8.44 -18.27 -3.59
CA TYR A 162 -7.26 -18.03 -2.77
C TYR A 162 -6.08 -17.60 -3.63
N GLU A 163 -5.38 -16.60 -3.16
CA GLU A 163 -4.16 -16.09 -3.80
C GLU A 163 -3.11 -15.76 -2.75
N LYS A 164 -1.92 -16.29 -2.92
CA LYS A 164 -0.73 -15.93 -2.15
C LYS A 164 0.37 -15.53 -3.08
N VAL A 165 0.95 -14.36 -2.84
CA VAL A 165 2.02 -13.81 -3.67
C VAL A 165 3.14 -13.31 -2.76
N VAL A 166 4.38 -13.64 -3.13
CA VAL A 166 5.60 -13.09 -2.51
C VAL A 166 6.57 -12.74 -3.63
N ILE A 167 6.97 -11.48 -3.69
CA ILE A 167 7.92 -10.96 -4.67
C ILE A 167 9.13 -10.44 -3.90
N ASN A 168 10.32 -10.90 -4.29
CA ASN A 168 11.58 -10.44 -3.74
C ASN A 168 12.46 -9.93 -4.86
N ASP A 169 12.89 -8.68 -4.77
CA ASP A 169 13.78 -8.03 -5.71
C ASP A 169 15.07 -7.64 -5.00
N ILE A 170 16.20 -8.18 -5.47
CA ILE A 170 17.54 -7.74 -5.08
C ILE A 170 18.04 -6.84 -6.21
N ILE A 171 18.35 -5.59 -5.87
CA ILE A 171 18.75 -4.56 -6.83
C ILE A 171 20.12 -4.06 -6.43
N PHE A 172 21.07 -4.17 -7.34
CA PHE A 172 22.40 -3.58 -7.19
C PHE A 172 22.63 -2.54 -8.26
N ASN A 173 23.04 -1.32 -7.84
CA ASN A 173 23.41 -0.23 -8.73
C ASN A 173 24.86 0.16 -8.42
N SER A 174 25.77 -0.07 -9.35
CA SER A 174 27.17 0.35 -9.17
C SER A 174 27.31 1.86 -9.18
N ASN A 175 28.25 2.37 -8.44
CA ASN A 175 28.72 3.73 -8.60
C ASN A 175 29.32 3.92 -10.00
N SER A 176 29.21 5.15 -10.53
CA SER A 176 29.80 5.44 -11.82
C SER A 176 31.32 5.57 -11.70
N THR A 177 32.04 4.81 -12.49
CA THR A 177 33.50 4.92 -12.62
C THR A 177 33.90 5.68 -13.90
N ILE A 178 34.90 6.52 -13.83
CA ILE A 178 35.43 7.25 -14.99
C ILE A 178 36.81 6.72 -15.28
N THR A 179 37.02 6.24 -16.50
CA THR A 179 38.34 5.78 -16.95
C THR A 179 39.26 6.95 -17.24
N SER A 180 40.58 6.69 -17.33
CA SER A 180 41.56 7.69 -17.72
C SER A 180 41.29 8.31 -19.10
N LYS A 181 40.51 7.64 -19.94
CA LYS A 181 40.10 8.14 -21.28
C LYS A 181 38.76 8.91 -21.22
N GLY A 182 38.18 9.17 -20.05
CA GLY A 182 36.95 9.94 -19.89
C GLY A 182 35.64 9.15 -20.12
N LEU A 183 35.70 7.83 -20.29
CA LEU A 183 34.52 7.00 -20.36
C LEU A 183 33.92 6.83 -18.98
N LYS A 184 32.63 7.17 -18.84
CA LYS A 184 31.85 6.94 -17.62
C LYS A 184 31.10 5.64 -17.77
N ASN A 185 31.32 4.71 -16.83
CA ASN A 185 30.72 3.38 -16.82
C ASN A 185 29.95 3.15 -15.54
N ASN A 186 28.83 2.46 -15.65
CA ASN A 186 28.08 1.90 -14.51
C ASN A 186 27.39 0.61 -14.93
N TYR A 187 27.10 -0.25 -13.97
CA TYR A 187 26.33 -1.46 -14.19
C TYR A 187 25.24 -1.62 -13.12
N ASN A 188 24.14 -2.23 -13.54
CA ASN A 188 22.99 -2.52 -12.69
C ASN A 188 22.70 -4.01 -12.78
N PHE A 189 22.34 -4.58 -11.66
CA PHE A 189 21.90 -5.96 -11.59
C PHE A 189 20.58 -6.02 -10.82
N ILE A 190 19.58 -6.71 -11.39
CA ILE A 190 18.29 -6.95 -10.77
C ILE A 190 18.07 -8.46 -10.77
N PHE A 191 17.84 -9.00 -9.59
CA PHE A 191 17.39 -10.38 -9.39
C PHE A 191 16.00 -10.35 -8.79
N LYS A 192 15.02 -10.85 -9.53
CA LYS A 192 13.61 -10.91 -9.12
C LYS A 192 13.18 -12.37 -8.92
N ASN A 193 12.69 -12.66 -7.72
CA ASN A 193 12.00 -13.90 -7.41
C ASN A 193 10.52 -13.64 -7.18
N THR A 194 9.65 -14.31 -7.92
CA THR A 194 8.20 -14.23 -7.75
C THR A 194 7.67 -15.62 -7.41
N ASN A 195 7.08 -15.75 -6.23
CA ASN A 195 6.44 -16.96 -5.74
C ASN A 195 4.94 -16.73 -5.64
N THR A 196 4.16 -17.61 -6.23
CA THR A 196 2.71 -17.53 -6.23
C THR A 196 2.12 -18.88 -5.86
N ASP A 197 0.98 -18.84 -5.17
CA ASP A 197 0.18 -20.03 -4.86
C ASP A 197 -1.29 -19.63 -5.02
N GLY A 198 -1.99 -20.23 -5.96
CA GLY A 198 -3.38 -19.92 -6.28
C GLY A 198 -4.27 -21.15 -6.11
N ASP A 199 -5.53 -20.90 -5.74
CA ASP A 199 -6.60 -21.88 -5.85
C ASP A 199 -7.83 -21.18 -6.45
N ASN A 200 -8.38 -21.74 -7.54
CA ASN A 200 -9.48 -21.17 -8.32
C ASN A 200 -9.24 -19.74 -8.84
N SER A 201 -8.01 -19.26 -8.85
CA SER A 201 -7.64 -17.92 -9.31
C SER A 201 -7.56 -17.83 -10.83
N SER A 202 -8.06 -16.73 -11.39
CA SER A 202 -7.84 -16.39 -12.80
C SER A 202 -6.47 -15.75 -13.05
N ASN A 203 -5.81 -15.23 -12.01
CA ASN A 203 -4.56 -14.49 -12.09
C ASN A 203 -3.34 -15.40 -11.93
N TYR A 204 -3.46 -16.47 -11.13
CA TYR A 204 -2.36 -17.36 -10.76
C TYR A 204 -2.73 -18.81 -11.04
N LYS A 205 -1.72 -19.63 -11.34
CA LYS A 205 -1.91 -21.07 -11.49
C LYS A 205 -2.31 -21.70 -10.17
N ASN A 206 -3.14 -22.73 -10.24
CA ASN A 206 -3.46 -23.56 -9.09
C ASN A 206 -2.17 -24.23 -8.58
N GLY A 207 -1.98 -24.11 -7.26
CA GLY A 207 -0.78 -24.58 -6.56
C GLY A 207 0.43 -23.66 -6.69
N PHE A 208 1.50 -24.07 -6.04
CA PHE A 208 2.74 -23.30 -5.95
C PHE A 208 3.45 -23.15 -7.29
N ALA A 209 3.87 -21.93 -7.61
CA ALA A 209 4.74 -21.62 -8.74
C ALA A 209 5.81 -20.60 -8.33
N SER A 210 7.04 -20.81 -8.78
CA SER A 210 8.16 -19.91 -8.56
C SER A 210 8.79 -19.51 -9.88
N LYS A 211 9.09 -18.22 -10.03
CA LYS A 211 9.76 -17.65 -11.21
C LYS A 211 10.97 -16.86 -10.76
N LEU A 212 12.07 -17.04 -11.48
CA LEU A 212 13.29 -16.27 -11.30
C LEU A 212 13.57 -15.49 -12.58
N LEU A 213 13.93 -14.22 -12.44
CA LEU A 213 14.38 -13.36 -13.51
C LEU A 213 15.64 -12.64 -13.06
N SER A 214 16.66 -12.60 -13.90
CA SER A 214 17.87 -11.82 -13.68
C SER A 214 18.07 -10.89 -14.86
N ILE A 215 18.35 -9.62 -14.56
CA ILE A 215 18.67 -8.60 -15.56
C ILE A 215 20.01 -8.00 -15.18
N PHE A 216 20.96 -8.01 -16.11
CA PHE A 216 22.21 -7.30 -16.00
C PHE A 216 22.25 -6.22 -17.07
N GLU A 217 22.56 -5.00 -16.68
CA GLU A 217 22.68 -3.88 -17.58
C GLU A 217 24.05 -3.20 -17.37
N TYR A 218 24.79 -3.02 -18.44
CA TYR A 218 26.02 -2.27 -18.45
C TYR A 218 25.86 -1.03 -19.33
N ASN A 219 26.15 0.13 -18.75
CA ASN A 219 26.07 1.42 -19.43
C ASN A 219 27.46 2.05 -19.54
N THR A 220 27.81 2.46 -20.73
CA THR A 220 29.00 3.30 -20.96
C THR A 220 28.59 4.57 -21.67
N SER A 221 29.18 5.68 -21.27
CA SER A 221 28.94 6.99 -21.88
C SER A 221 30.21 7.82 -21.94
N TYR A 222 30.25 8.71 -22.91
CA TYR A 222 31.34 9.67 -23.07
C TYR A 222 30.80 11.08 -22.92
N PRO A 223 30.76 11.67 -21.72
CA PRO A 223 30.23 13.00 -21.49
C PRO A 223 31.20 14.06 -22.00
N LEU A 224 30.78 14.78 -23.02
CA LEU A 224 31.49 15.93 -23.57
C LEU A 224 30.78 17.21 -23.13
N LYS A 225 31.51 18.15 -22.57
CA LYS A 225 31.01 19.46 -22.15
C LYS A 225 31.72 20.56 -22.92
N LYS A 226 30.96 21.49 -23.48
CA LYS A 226 31.48 22.74 -24.05
C LYS A 226 30.86 23.91 -23.29
N GLU A 227 31.70 24.65 -22.61
CA GLU A 227 31.30 25.88 -21.90
C GLU A 227 31.61 27.12 -22.78
N THR A 228 30.66 28.02 -22.85
CA THR A 228 30.78 29.35 -23.45
C THR A 228 30.23 30.39 -22.48
N ILE A 229 30.47 31.65 -22.70
CA ILE A 229 30.01 32.75 -21.83
C ILE A 229 28.50 32.75 -21.66
N ASN A 230 27.75 32.33 -22.68
CA ASN A 230 26.28 32.41 -22.70
C ASN A 230 25.57 31.09 -22.56
N TYR A 231 26.24 29.94 -22.68
CA TYR A 231 25.60 28.62 -22.58
C TYR A 231 26.58 27.49 -22.30
N ASN A 232 26.08 26.44 -21.68
CA ASN A 232 26.76 25.17 -21.49
C ASN A 232 26.11 24.10 -22.37
N ASN A 233 26.85 23.50 -23.28
CA ASN A 233 26.40 22.36 -24.07
C ASN A 233 26.98 21.07 -23.51
N ILE A 234 26.13 20.08 -23.31
CA ILE A 234 26.50 18.73 -22.88
C ILE A 234 26.07 17.77 -23.98
N PHE A 235 27.01 17.03 -24.53
CA PHE A 235 26.74 15.92 -25.43
C PHE A 235 27.21 14.63 -24.76
N LYS A 236 26.27 13.68 -24.52
CA LYS A 236 26.54 12.44 -23.79
C LYS A 236 26.10 11.24 -24.64
N PRO A 237 26.90 10.78 -25.59
CA PRO A 237 26.65 9.52 -26.26
C PRO A 237 26.68 8.38 -25.23
N THR A 238 25.67 7.53 -25.25
CA THR A 238 25.52 6.41 -24.31
C THR A 238 25.27 5.14 -25.10
N VAL A 239 25.95 4.05 -24.70
CA VAL A 239 25.71 2.69 -25.17
C VAL A 239 25.32 1.86 -23.98
N SER A 240 24.22 1.13 -24.09
CA SER A 240 23.72 0.22 -23.05
C SER A 240 23.67 -1.20 -23.62
N LEU A 241 24.18 -2.15 -22.85
CA LEU A 241 24.05 -3.58 -23.09
C LEU A 241 23.15 -4.15 -21.98
N ARG A 242 22.10 -4.89 -22.39
CA ARG A 242 21.13 -5.48 -21.48
C ARG A 242 20.98 -6.97 -21.74
#